data_e950cf04e8e170ca8f47557c71ca09aa
#
_entry.id   e950cf04e8e170ca8f47557c71ca09aa
#
_cell.length_a   1.000
_cell.length_b   1.000
_cell.length_c   1.000
_cell.angle_alpha   90.00
_cell.angle_beta   90.00
_cell.angle_gamma   90.00
#
_symmetry.space_group_name_H-M   'P 1'
#
loop_
_entity.id
_entity.type
_entity.pdbx_description
1 polymer ?
#
loop_
_entity_poly.entity_id
_entity_poly.type
_entity_poly.pdbx_seq_one_letter_code
_entity_poly.pdbx_strand_id
1 'polypeptide(L)'
;MKNSAIEQLRISDFDYILSDEKIAKYPLEKRDSSKLLLYAGGDISSSVFSSLPEFIPSNSLMIFNNTRVIHARLLFRKDTGAQVEVFCLSPAEPSDYALNFQQRGKCSWHCMIGNAKRWKEGVLQLKIAHEKGVITLSAEKKEVRENDVTVEFSWNDSSVTFSELLEKAGKLPIPPYLNRPAETSDDETYQTVYSRIEGSVAAPTAGLHFTDEVMNALHRKGVKTDEVTLHVGAGTFKPVKSQTICKHEMHTEFISVPRQTIADLYENTNPLIVVGTTSMRTVESLYYIGRKLQFNPDPQPHEFIVSQWEPYEEENEGIPPKQALKNILDYLDRQQANRLISSTQIIIVPGYTFHFVDGLVTNFHQPQSTLLLLIAAFVGNDWRNIYAYALTHDFRFLSYGDSSLLFSPDFNLKKG
;
A
#
# COMPACT_ATOMS: atom_id res chain seq x y z
N MET A 1 25.63 13.40 1.06
CA MET A 1 25.80 12.86 -0.33
C MET A 1 25.11 11.52 -0.38
N LYS A 2 24.40 11.18 -1.45
CA LYS A 2 23.79 9.84 -1.58
C LYS A 2 24.91 8.80 -1.71
N ASN A 3 24.69 7.62 -1.10
CA ASN A 3 25.64 6.50 -1.21
C ASN A 3 25.90 6.19 -2.70
N SER A 4 27.15 6.21 -3.13
CA SER A 4 27.55 6.05 -4.53
C SER A 4 27.09 4.74 -5.18
N ALA A 5 26.89 3.69 -4.39
CA ALA A 5 26.33 2.42 -4.83
C ALA A 5 24.86 2.54 -5.29
N ILE A 6 24.06 3.36 -4.61
CA ILE A 6 22.64 3.57 -4.93
C ILE A 6 22.47 4.39 -6.20
N GLU A 7 23.37 5.36 -6.45
CA GLU A 7 23.34 6.17 -7.67
C GLU A 7 23.57 5.34 -8.93
N GLN A 8 24.25 4.21 -8.81
CA GLN A 8 24.57 3.29 -9.91
C GLN A 8 23.51 2.21 -10.14
N LEU A 9 22.52 2.06 -9.20
CA LEU A 9 21.48 1.05 -9.36
C LEU A 9 20.63 1.33 -10.60
N ARG A 10 20.54 0.33 -11.46
CA ARG A 10 19.69 0.37 -12.67
C ARG A 10 18.48 -0.50 -12.48
N ILE A 11 17.32 -0.01 -12.91
CA ILE A 11 16.08 -0.79 -12.83
C ILE A 11 16.16 -2.06 -13.68
N SER A 12 16.93 -2.05 -14.79
CA SER A 12 17.18 -3.20 -15.66
C SER A 12 17.88 -4.38 -14.96
N ASP A 13 18.58 -4.14 -13.85
CA ASP A 13 19.25 -5.20 -13.08
C ASP A 13 18.25 -6.05 -12.27
N PHE A 14 17.02 -5.54 -12.16
CA PHE A 14 15.88 -6.18 -11.47
C PHE A 14 14.82 -6.58 -12.47
N ASP A 15 15.22 -7.36 -13.47
CA ASP A 15 14.40 -7.82 -14.55
C ASP A 15 14.32 -9.34 -14.58
N TYR A 16 13.18 -9.85 -15.07
CA TYR A 16 12.93 -11.27 -15.35
C TYR A 16 11.79 -11.39 -16.36
N ILE A 17 11.70 -12.53 -17.05
CA ILE A 17 10.67 -12.74 -18.07
C ILE A 17 9.38 -13.18 -17.38
N LEU A 18 8.36 -12.33 -17.42
CA LEU A 18 7.01 -12.63 -16.94
C LEU A 18 6.07 -12.70 -18.15
N SER A 19 5.62 -13.91 -18.50
CA SER A 19 4.59 -14.08 -19.53
C SER A 19 3.20 -13.71 -19.00
N ASP A 20 2.30 -13.22 -19.88
CA ASP A 20 0.92 -12.86 -19.52
C ASP A 20 0.13 -14.05 -18.92
N GLU A 21 0.47 -15.27 -19.32
CA GLU A 21 -0.13 -16.52 -18.83
C GLU A 21 0.15 -16.78 -17.35
N LYS A 22 1.27 -16.30 -16.83
CA LYS A 22 1.60 -16.39 -15.39
C LYS A 22 0.88 -15.37 -14.53
N ILE A 23 0.28 -14.34 -15.12
CA ILE A 23 -0.47 -13.30 -14.41
C ILE A 23 -1.88 -13.80 -14.10
N ALA A 24 -2.19 -13.95 -12.82
CA ALA A 24 -3.53 -14.34 -12.38
C ALA A 24 -4.51 -13.20 -12.58
N LYS A 25 -5.45 -13.34 -13.51
CA LYS A 25 -6.47 -12.32 -13.82
C LYS A 25 -7.66 -12.36 -12.89
N TYR A 26 -7.86 -13.49 -12.20
CA TYR A 26 -8.93 -13.74 -11.24
C TYR A 26 -8.38 -14.44 -9.99
N PRO A 27 -9.01 -14.23 -8.82
CA PRO A 27 -8.68 -14.99 -7.62
C PRO A 27 -9.06 -16.47 -7.78
N LEU A 28 -8.54 -17.31 -6.90
CA LEU A 28 -9.07 -18.66 -6.71
C LEU A 28 -10.43 -18.58 -6.00
N GLU A 29 -11.29 -19.57 -6.22
CA GLU A 29 -12.58 -19.70 -5.51
C GLU A 29 -12.38 -19.68 -4.00
N LYS A 30 -11.40 -20.43 -3.50
CA LYS A 30 -10.93 -20.37 -2.13
C LYS A 30 -9.58 -19.67 -2.08
N ARG A 31 -9.54 -18.44 -1.54
CA ARG A 31 -8.36 -17.56 -1.61
C ARG A 31 -7.12 -18.10 -0.91
N ASP A 32 -7.28 -18.89 0.17
CA ASP A 32 -6.19 -19.52 0.90
C ASP A 32 -5.71 -20.85 0.30
N SER A 33 -6.27 -21.28 -0.83
CA SER A 33 -5.77 -22.40 -1.64
C SER A 33 -4.63 -22.00 -2.58
N SER A 34 -4.24 -20.71 -2.62
CA SER A 34 -3.08 -20.25 -3.37
C SER A 34 -1.80 -20.93 -2.89
N LYS A 35 -0.80 -21.06 -3.76
CA LYS A 35 0.51 -21.55 -3.36
C LYS A 35 1.22 -20.57 -2.44
N LEU A 36 2.03 -21.07 -1.56
CA LEU A 36 2.90 -20.33 -0.66
C LEU A 36 4.35 -20.75 -0.91
N LEU A 37 5.18 -19.84 -1.40
CA LEU A 37 6.62 -20.04 -1.44
C LEU A 37 7.20 -19.67 -0.07
N LEU A 38 8.10 -20.50 0.41
CA LEU A 38 8.81 -20.32 1.68
C LEU A 38 10.28 -20.07 1.39
N TYR A 39 10.84 -18.99 1.96
CA TYR A 39 12.27 -18.70 1.91
C TYR A 39 12.79 -18.39 3.31
N ALA A 40 13.78 -19.17 3.75
CA ALA A 40 14.46 -18.95 5.02
C ALA A 40 15.88 -19.51 4.98
N GLY A 41 16.89 -18.71 5.37
CA GLY A 41 18.28 -19.16 5.49
C GLY A 41 18.89 -19.69 4.18
N GLY A 42 18.40 -19.23 3.02
CA GLY A 42 18.84 -19.69 1.70
C GLY A 42 18.03 -20.85 1.12
N ASP A 43 17.21 -21.50 1.93
CA ASP A 43 16.38 -22.63 1.49
C ASP A 43 15.05 -22.13 0.88
N ILE A 44 14.66 -22.72 -0.25
CA ILE A 44 13.39 -22.43 -0.93
C ILE A 44 12.54 -23.69 -0.97
N SER A 45 11.29 -23.57 -0.52
CA SER A 45 10.31 -24.64 -0.59
C SER A 45 8.93 -24.08 -0.91
N SER A 46 7.93 -24.93 -1.06
CA SER A 46 6.56 -24.52 -1.36
C SER A 46 5.52 -25.30 -0.56
N SER A 47 4.40 -24.65 -0.30
CA SER A 47 3.23 -25.17 0.38
C SER A 47 1.96 -24.53 -0.19
N VAL A 48 0.85 -24.61 0.53
CA VAL A 48 -0.39 -23.85 0.28
C VAL A 48 -0.56 -22.79 1.35
N PHE A 49 -1.23 -21.67 1.00
CA PHE A 49 -1.36 -20.53 1.90
C PHE A 49 -2.13 -20.89 3.19
N SER A 50 -3.09 -21.79 3.13
CA SER A 50 -3.82 -22.27 4.32
C SER A 50 -2.90 -22.88 5.41
N SER A 51 -1.69 -23.33 5.02
CA SER A 51 -0.67 -23.83 5.96
C SER A 51 0.27 -22.71 6.47
N LEU A 52 0.08 -21.44 6.08
CA LEU A 52 0.90 -20.33 6.57
C LEU A 52 1.12 -20.34 8.09
N PRO A 53 0.09 -20.62 8.93
CA PRO A 53 0.27 -20.64 10.38
C PRO A 53 1.33 -21.63 10.88
N GLU A 54 1.61 -22.71 10.14
CA GLU A 54 2.62 -23.69 10.51
C GLU A 54 4.03 -23.13 10.46
N PHE A 55 4.28 -22.19 9.52
CA PHE A 55 5.59 -21.59 9.24
C PHE A 55 5.85 -20.28 10.00
N ILE A 56 4.82 -19.66 10.57
CA ILE A 56 4.97 -18.46 11.41
C ILE A 56 5.47 -18.90 12.80
N PRO A 57 6.58 -18.34 13.32
CA PRO A 57 7.04 -18.65 14.68
C PRO A 57 5.97 -18.29 15.73
N SER A 58 5.87 -19.10 16.79
CA SER A 58 4.92 -18.84 17.89
C SER A 58 5.23 -17.50 18.56
N ASN A 59 4.19 -16.83 19.05
CA ASN A 59 4.27 -15.53 19.70
C ASN A 59 4.80 -14.38 18.81
N SER A 60 4.97 -14.59 17.49
CA SER A 60 5.29 -13.49 16.56
C SER A 60 4.27 -12.37 16.66
N LEU A 61 4.71 -11.16 16.32
CA LEU A 61 3.81 -10.04 16.03
C LEU A 61 3.65 -9.91 14.52
N MET A 62 2.41 -9.94 14.04
CA MET A 62 2.10 -9.74 12.61
C MET A 62 1.38 -8.40 12.39
N ILE A 63 1.88 -7.59 11.45
CA ILE A 63 1.30 -6.29 11.12
C ILE A 63 0.63 -6.32 9.74
N PHE A 64 -0.62 -5.85 9.72
CA PHE A 64 -1.48 -5.82 8.55
C PHE A 64 -1.81 -4.39 8.13
N ASN A 65 -1.98 -4.14 6.83
CA ASN A 65 -2.53 -2.87 6.35
C ASN A 65 -4.05 -3.00 6.21
N ASN A 66 -4.80 -2.31 7.06
CA ASN A 66 -6.26 -2.41 7.16
C ASN A 66 -7.03 -1.47 6.22
N THR A 67 -6.33 -0.88 5.25
CA THR A 67 -6.97 0.01 4.28
C THR A 67 -7.99 -0.73 3.43
N ARG A 68 -9.11 -0.03 3.09
CA ARG A 68 -10.18 -0.51 2.22
C ARG A 68 -10.17 0.24 0.90
N VAL A 69 -10.31 -0.48 -0.20
CA VAL A 69 -10.38 0.13 -1.54
C VAL A 69 -11.72 0.79 -1.73
N ILE A 70 -11.69 2.02 -2.25
CA ILE A 70 -12.89 2.82 -2.56
C ILE A 70 -13.24 2.72 -4.05
N HIS A 71 -14.50 2.99 -4.40
CA HIS A 71 -14.97 3.08 -5.79
C HIS A 71 -14.50 4.39 -6.43
N ALA A 72 -13.21 4.56 -6.56
CA ALA A 72 -12.56 5.83 -6.91
C ALA A 72 -12.70 6.25 -8.38
N ARG A 73 -13.27 5.43 -9.25
CA ARG A 73 -13.37 5.70 -10.71
C ARG A 73 -14.78 6.14 -11.07
N LEU A 74 -14.97 7.45 -11.27
CA LEU A 74 -16.24 8.05 -11.69
C LEU A 74 -16.28 8.22 -13.22
N LEU A 75 -17.33 7.73 -13.85
CA LEU A 75 -17.50 7.79 -15.30
C LEU A 75 -18.55 8.82 -15.68
N PHE A 76 -18.12 10.00 -16.07
CA PHE A 76 -18.99 11.06 -16.56
C PHE A 76 -19.27 10.89 -18.05
N ARG A 77 -20.48 11.28 -18.47
CA ARG A 77 -20.87 11.28 -19.88
C ARG A 77 -21.31 12.70 -20.26
N LYS A 78 -20.70 13.26 -21.30
CA LYS A 78 -21.10 14.54 -21.88
C LYS A 78 -22.38 14.39 -22.71
N ASP A 79 -23.06 15.50 -22.97
CA ASP A 79 -24.24 15.53 -23.85
C ASP A 79 -23.92 15.02 -25.25
N THR A 80 -22.69 15.16 -25.71
CA THR A 80 -22.16 14.62 -26.98
C THR A 80 -22.00 13.10 -26.97
N GLY A 81 -22.30 12.41 -25.86
CA GLY A 81 -22.06 10.98 -25.66
C GLY A 81 -20.62 10.61 -25.28
N ALA A 82 -19.69 11.57 -25.29
CA ALA A 82 -18.30 11.32 -24.95
C ALA A 82 -18.13 10.99 -23.45
N GLN A 83 -17.42 9.90 -23.17
CA GLN A 83 -17.10 9.49 -21.80
C GLN A 83 -15.78 10.12 -21.33
N VAL A 84 -15.77 10.59 -20.09
CA VAL A 84 -14.60 11.08 -19.35
C VAL A 84 -14.55 10.37 -18.03
N GLU A 85 -13.43 9.70 -17.75
CA GLU A 85 -13.20 9.09 -16.46
C GLU A 85 -12.48 10.08 -15.54
N VAL A 86 -13.00 10.25 -14.34
CA VAL A 86 -12.34 10.98 -13.25
C VAL A 86 -11.95 9.96 -12.18
N PHE A 87 -10.67 9.73 -12.03
CA PHE A 87 -10.11 8.76 -11.08
C PHE A 87 -9.55 9.51 -9.86
N CYS A 88 -10.26 9.43 -8.75
CA CYS A 88 -9.86 10.03 -7.47
C CYS A 88 -8.63 9.32 -6.91
N LEU A 89 -7.57 10.08 -6.57
CA LEU A 89 -6.30 9.55 -6.07
C LEU A 89 -6.11 9.80 -4.57
N SER A 90 -6.30 11.06 -4.16
CA SER A 90 -6.17 11.50 -2.77
C SER A 90 -7.00 12.76 -2.54
N PRO A 91 -7.47 12.99 -1.30
CA PRO A 91 -8.20 14.21 -0.96
C PRO A 91 -7.31 15.45 -1.08
N ALA A 92 -7.89 16.54 -1.58
CA ALA A 92 -7.22 17.84 -1.67
C ALA A 92 -7.75 18.82 -0.61
N GLU A 93 -9.08 18.99 -0.52
CA GLU A 93 -9.70 19.87 0.46
C GLU A 93 -11.06 19.32 0.92
N PRO A 94 -11.22 19.04 2.22
CA PRO A 94 -10.14 18.91 3.23
C PRO A 94 -9.17 17.78 2.88
N SER A 95 -7.90 17.91 3.27
CA SER A 95 -6.84 16.93 2.95
C SER A 95 -6.90 15.63 3.77
N ASP A 96 -7.61 15.63 4.88
CA ASP A 96 -7.87 14.45 5.69
C ASP A 96 -8.92 13.55 5.02
N TYR A 97 -8.63 12.24 4.91
CA TYR A 97 -9.50 11.28 4.23
C TYR A 97 -10.88 11.17 4.90
N ALA A 98 -10.92 11.03 6.22
CA ALA A 98 -12.18 10.84 6.94
C ALA A 98 -13.05 12.10 6.86
N LEU A 99 -12.43 13.28 7.02
CA LEU A 99 -13.13 14.55 6.89
C LEU A 99 -13.63 14.79 5.47
N ASN A 100 -12.83 14.40 4.45
CA ASN A 100 -13.22 14.58 3.05
C ASN A 100 -14.38 13.66 2.66
N PHE A 101 -14.33 12.39 3.05
CA PHE A 101 -15.43 11.44 2.81
C PHE A 101 -16.75 11.85 3.45
N GLN A 102 -16.70 12.53 4.61
CA GLN A 102 -17.87 13.02 5.32
C GLN A 102 -18.39 14.37 4.81
N GLN A 103 -17.68 15.00 3.85
CA GLN A 103 -18.17 16.25 3.28
C GLN A 103 -19.55 16.07 2.66
N ARG A 104 -20.37 17.13 2.81
CA ARG A 104 -21.73 17.20 2.31
C ARG A 104 -21.88 18.42 1.41
N GLY A 105 -22.24 18.16 0.18
CA GLY A 105 -22.46 19.20 -0.84
C GLY A 105 -21.21 19.57 -1.65
N LYS A 106 -19.97 19.51 -1.09
CA LYS A 106 -18.75 19.90 -1.81
C LYS A 106 -17.48 19.33 -1.19
N CYS A 107 -16.54 18.89 -2.03
CA CYS A 107 -15.15 18.54 -1.65
C CYS A 107 -14.23 18.60 -2.86
N SER A 108 -12.89 18.50 -2.64
CA SER A 108 -11.91 18.49 -3.73
C SER A 108 -10.97 17.29 -3.61
N TRP A 109 -10.56 16.76 -4.77
CA TRP A 109 -9.65 15.61 -4.88
C TRP A 109 -8.59 15.85 -5.94
N HIS A 110 -7.40 15.31 -5.72
CA HIS A 110 -6.40 15.09 -6.76
C HIS A 110 -6.83 13.90 -7.59
N CYS A 111 -6.94 14.05 -8.90
CA CYS A 111 -7.51 13.07 -9.80
C CYS A 111 -6.64 12.84 -11.03
N MET A 112 -6.65 11.63 -11.56
CA MET A 112 -6.25 11.36 -12.95
C MET A 112 -7.47 11.44 -13.86
N ILE A 113 -7.29 11.99 -15.07
CA ILE A 113 -8.38 12.13 -16.03
C ILE A 113 -8.16 11.20 -17.21
N GLY A 114 -9.01 10.20 -17.33
CA GLY A 114 -9.07 9.35 -18.52
C GLY A 114 -9.76 10.10 -19.68
N ASN A 115 -9.20 9.98 -20.88
CA ASN A 115 -9.67 10.76 -22.05
C ASN A 115 -9.62 12.28 -21.85
N ALA A 116 -8.59 12.79 -21.18
CA ALA A 116 -8.44 14.21 -20.81
C ALA A 116 -8.67 15.18 -21.96
N LYS A 117 -8.34 14.81 -23.21
CA LYS A 117 -8.58 15.62 -24.42
C LYS A 117 -10.07 15.94 -24.64
N ARG A 118 -10.98 15.11 -24.09
CA ARG A 118 -12.44 15.31 -24.21
C ARG A 118 -13.01 16.24 -23.15
N TRP A 119 -12.22 16.56 -22.12
CA TRP A 119 -12.61 17.52 -21.08
C TRP A 119 -11.59 18.66 -21.02
N LYS A 120 -11.72 19.63 -21.88
CA LYS A 120 -10.84 20.81 -21.90
C LYS A 120 -11.26 21.79 -20.82
N GLU A 121 -12.54 22.12 -20.76
CA GLU A 121 -13.16 23.09 -19.85
C GLU A 121 -14.62 22.72 -19.56
N GLY A 122 -15.23 23.45 -18.64
CA GLY A 122 -16.62 23.30 -18.23
C GLY A 122 -16.83 22.25 -17.15
N VAL A 123 -18.07 22.14 -16.71
CA VAL A 123 -18.50 21.24 -15.64
C VAL A 123 -19.00 19.93 -16.23
N LEU A 124 -18.52 18.81 -15.72
CA LEU A 124 -19.11 17.50 -16.01
C LEU A 124 -20.22 17.19 -15.00
N GLN A 125 -21.25 16.49 -15.43
CA GLN A 125 -22.35 16.09 -14.57
C GLN A 125 -22.60 14.59 -14.66
N LEU A 126 -22.90 13.98 -13.50
CA LEU A 126 -23.28 12.58 -13.36
C LEU A 126 -24.57 12.52 -12.55
N LYS A 127 -25.60 11.91 -13.13
CA LYS A 127 -26.89 11.69 -12.45
C LYS A 127 -26.85 10.34 -11.74
N ILE A 128 -27.10 10.35 -10.44
CA ILE A 128 -27.05 9.19 -9.55
C ILE A 128 -28.47 8.98 -9.00
N ALA A 129 -29.02 7.78 -9.23
CA ALA A 129 -30.31 7.41 -8.66
C ALA A 129 -30.20 7.29 -7.12
N HIS A 130 -31.13 7.90 -6.41
CA HIS A 130 -31.20 7.86 -4.95
C HIS A 130 -32.65 7.62 -4.51
N GLU A 131 -32.84 7.12 -3.29
CA GLU A 131 -34.18 6.81 -2.75
C GLU A 131 -35.13 8.02 -2.77
N LYS A 132 -34.61 9.23 -2.58
CA LYS A 132 -35.35 10.50 -2.56
C LYS A 132 -35.39 11.22 -3.92
N GLY A 133 -34.90 10.60 -5.00
CA GLY A 133 -34.86 11.21 -6.33
C GLY A 133 -33.54 11.02 -7.06
N VAL A 134 -33.09 12.03 -7.79
CA VAL A 134 -31.84 12.02 -8.57
C VAL A 134 -30.86 13.03 -7.98
N ILE A 135 -29.71 12.57 -7.57
CA ILE A 135 -28.58 13.42 -7.19
C ILE A 135 -27.78 13.76 -8.45
N THR A 136 -27.46 15.03 -8.62
CA THR A 136 -26.54 15.47 -9.68
C THR A 136 -25.19 15.77 -9.06
N LEU A 137 -24.20 14.92 -9.33
CA LEU A 137 -22.81 15.15 -8.98
C LEU A 137 -22.13 15.92 -10.12
N SER A 138 -21.59 17.09 -9.79
CA SER A 138 -20.84 17.94 -10.70
C SER A 138 -19.35 17.86 -10.41
N ALA A 139 -18.52 17.87 -11.45
CA ALA A 139 -17.07 17.89 -11.35
C ALA A 139 -16.50 19.05 -12.15
N GLU A 140 -15.63 19.86 -11.54
CA GLU A 140 -14.97 21.01 -12.14
C GLU A 140 -13.46 20.95 -11.89
N LYS A 141 -12.66 21.21 -12.95
CA LYS A 141 -11.21 21.31 -12.81
C LYS A 141 -10.85 22.63 -12.15
N LYS A 142 -10.01 22.62 -11.12
CA LYS A 142 -9.49 23.82 -10.45
C LYS A 142 -8.03 24.06 -10.78
N GLU A 143 -7.18 23.06 -10.66
CA GLU A 143 -5.75 23.16 -10.91
C GLU A 143 -5.28 21.97 -11.74
N VAL A 144 -4.48 22.23 -12.76
CA VAL A 144 -3.86 21.18 -13.59
C VAL A 144 -2.37 21.15 -13.27
N ARG A 145 -1.88 20.02 -12.78
CA ARG A 145 -0.48 19.76 -12.50
C ARG A 145 0.08 18.75 -13.51
N GLU A 146 1.37 18.54 -13.48
CA GLU A 146 2.04 17.63 -14.42
C GLU A 146 1.49 16.20 -14.36
N ASN A 147 1.20 15.69 -13.15
CA ASN A 147 0.82 14.31 -12.91
C ASN A 147 -0.65 14.11 -12.53
N ASP A 148 -1.37 15.14 -12.11
CA ASP A 148 -2.76 15.09 -11.65
C ASP A 148 -3.51 16.40 -11.90
N VAL A 149 -4.80 16.36 -11.64
CA VAL A 149 -5.71 17.50 -11.73
C VAL A 149 -6.49 17.60 -10.43
N THR A 150 -6.49 18.76 -9.79
CA THR A 150 -7.40 19.02 -8.68
C THR A 150 -8.81 19.23 -9.24
N VAL A 151 -9.72 18.35 -8.87
CA VAL A 151 -11.13 18.39 -9.25
C VAL A 151 -11.97 18.71 -8.03
N GLU A 152 -12.80 19.75 -8.16
CA GLU A 152 -13.83 20.06 -7.19
C GLU A 152 -15.11 19.31 -7.56
N PHE A 153 -15.62 18.53 -6.61
CA PHE A 153 -16.92 17.88 -6.70
C PHE A 153 -17.96 18.68 -5.93
N SER A 154 -19.16 18.81 -6.50
CA SER A 154 -20.31 19.41 -5.82
C SER A 154 -21.58 18.65 -6.18
N TRP A 155 -22.53 18.58 -5.25
CA TRP A 155 -23.81 17.87 -5.45
C TRP A 155 -24.96 18.57 -4.75
N ASN A 156 -26.17 18.33 -5.24
CA ASN A 156 -27.38 19.06 -4.88
C ASN A 156 -28.14 18.50 -3.67
N ASP A 157 -27.61 17.48 -2.98
CA ASP A 157 -28.23 16.88 -1.80
C ASP A 157 -27.25 16.81 -0.62
N SER A 158 -27.38 17.73 0.33
CA SER A 158 -26.53 17.79 1.52
C SER A 158 -26.82 16.69 2.55
N SER A 159 -27.82 15.83 2.36
CA SER A 159 -28.04 14.67 3.22
C SER A 159 -27.07 13.53 2.93
N VAL A 160 -26.43 13.53 1.74
CA VAL A 160 -25.54 12.48 1.24
C VAL A 160 -24.09 12.94 1.34
N THR A 161 -23.22 12.05 1.81
CA THR A 161 -21.78 12.27 1.91
C THR A 161 -21.05 11.94 0.60
N PHE A 162 -19.82 12.40 0.45
CA PHE A 162 -19.00 12.05 -0.72
C PHE A 162 -18.70 10.55 -0.81
N SER A 163 -18.47 9.89 0.34
CA SER A 163 -18.27 8.43 0.38
C SER A 163 -19.47 7.68 -0.19
N GLU A 164 -20.70 8.04 0.20
CA GLU A 164 -21.92 7.43 -0.32
C GLU A 164 -22.11 7.64 -1.83
N LEU A 165 -21.65 8.79 -2.36
CA LEU A 165 -21.67 9.05 -3.81
C LEU A 165 -20.67 8.16 -4.55
N LEU A 166 -19.44 8.02 -4.02
CA LEU A 166 -18.44 7.14 -4.59
C LEU A 166 -18.92 5.68 -4.60
N GLU A 167 -19.50 5.21 -3.51
CA GLU A 167 -20.03 3.85 -3.42
C GLU A 167 -21.13 3.58 -4.45
N LYS A 168 -22.05 4.56 -4.66
CA LYS A 168 -23.19 4.40 -5.58
C LYS A 168 -22.84 4.57 -7.05
N ALA A 169 -21.91 5.45 -7.39
CA ALA A 169 -21.65 5.87 -8.75
C ALA A 169 -20.26 5.50 -9.26
N GLY A 170 -19.34 5.22 -8.38
CA GLY A 170 -17.98 4.86 -8.69
C GLY A 170 -17.84 3.40 -9.11
N LYS A 171 -16.66 3.08 -9.64
CA LYS A 171 -16.21 1.72 -9.90
C LYS A 171 -14.92 1.45 -9.14
N LEU A 172 -14.77 0.20 -8.71
CA LEU A 172 -13.55 -0.24 -8.05
C LEU A 172 -12.37 -0.16 -9.02
N PRO A 173 -11.25 0.47 -8.66
CA PRO A 173 -10.04 0.49 -9.48
C PRO A 173 -9.28 -0.83 -9.33
N ILE A 174 -9.29 -1.66 -10.37
CA ILE A 174 -8.43 -2.84 -10.43
C ILE A 174 -7.13 -2.52 -11.18
N PRO A 175 -6.04 -3.26 -10.92
CA PRO A 175 -4.75 -3.04 -11.57
C PRO A 175 -4.81 -3.20 -13.09
N PRO A 176 -4.16 -2.31 -13.87
CA PRO A 176 -4.17 -2.35 -15.34
C PRO A 176 -3.63 -3.66 -15.93
N TYR A 177 -2.67 -4.32 -15.28
CA TYR A 177 -2.07 -5.57 -15.76
C TYR A 177 -3.04 -6.77 -15.72
N LEU A 178 -4.18 -6.65 -15.03
CA LEU A 178 -5.25 -7.67 -15.12
C LEU A 178 -5.88 -7.69 -16.51
N ASN A 179 -5.73 -6.61 -17.28
CA ASN A 179 -6.15 -6.50 -18.68
C ASN A 179 -7.62 -6.90 -18.92
N ARG A 180 -8.49 -6.55 -17.98
CA ARG A 180 -9.93 -6.73 -18.01
C ARG A 180 -10.65 -5.56 -17.31
N PRO A 181 -11.94 -5.32 -17.59
CA PRO A 181 -12.73 -4.38 -16.80
C PRO A 181 -12.96 -4.92 -15.37
N ALA A 182 -13.27 -4.01 -14.44
CA ALA A 182 -13.74 -4.38 -13.12
C ALA A 182 -15.13 -5.02 -13.22
N GLU A 183 -15.35 -6.09 -12.47
CA GLU A 183 -16.60 -6.83 -12.35
C GLU A 183 -17.18 -6.66 -10.95
N THR A 184 -18.47 -6.92 -10.76
CA THR A 184 -19.12 -6.80 -9.43
C THR A 184 -18.48 -7.71 -8.38
N SER A 185 -17.94 -8.86 -8.79
CA SER A 185 -17.21 -9.76 -7.90
C SER A 185 -15.93 -9.14 -7.32
N ASP A 186 -15.33 -8.15 -8.00
CA ASP A 186 -14.13 -7.47 -7.50
C ASP A 186 -14.42 -6.61 -6.27
N ASP A 187 -15.67 -6.15 -6.07
CA ASP A 187 -16.06 -5.38 -4.89
C ASP A 187 -15.82 -6.15 -3.58
N GLU A 188 -15.90 -7.48 -3.65
CA GLU A 188 -15.61 -8.37 -2.53
C GLU A 188 -14.23 -9.01 -2.63
N THR A 189 -13.82 -9.48 -3.83
CA THR A 189 -12.60 -10.27 -3.99
C THR A 189 -11.33 -9.41 -3.99
N TYR A 190 -11.41 -8.11 -4.31
CA TYR A 190 -10.30 -7.16 -4.25
C TYR A 190 -10.25 -6.39 -2.91
N GLN A 191 -10.75 -7.01 -1.83
CA GLN A 191 -10.68 -6.53 -0.46
C GLN A 191 -10.12 -7.61 0.46
N THR A 192 -9.40 -7.20 1.50
CA THR A 192 -8.95 -8.13 2.55
C THR A 192 -10.04 -8.36 3.58
N VAL A 193 -10.05 -9.51 4.26
CA VAL A 193 -11.03 -9.85 5.30
C VAL A 193 -10.96 -8.91 6.52
N TYR A 194 -9.85 -8.22 6.70
CA TYR A 194 -9.62 -7.27 7.80
C TYR A 194 -9.64 -5.79 7.35
N SER A 195 -10.00 -5.49 6.10
CA SER A 195 -10.08 -4.09 5.62
C SER A 195 -11.21 -3.32 6.28
N ARG A 196 -10.90 -2.12 6.82
CA ARG A 196 -11.85 -1.30 7.58
C ARG A 196 -11.79 0.19 7.23
N ILE A 197 -10.61 0.71 6.93
CA ILE A 197 -10.39 2.15 6.76
C ILE A 197 -10.41 2.50 5.28
N GLU A 198 -11.48 3.13 4.82
CA GLU A 198 -11.63 3.59 3.44
C GLU A 198 -10.60 4.65 3.06
N GLY A 199 -10.13 4.64 1.80
CA GLY A 199 -9.23 5.66 1.28
C GLY A 199 -8.21 5.17 0.25
N SER A 200 -8.05 3.86 0.11
CA SER A 200 -7.09 3.29 -0.83
C SER A 200 -7.68 3.15 -2.23
N VAL A 201 -6.86 3.36 -3.25
CA VAL A 201 -7.22 3.07 -4.65
C VAL A 201 -6.63 1.74 -5.14
N ALA A 202 -5.87 1.04 -4.30
CA ALA A 202 -5.41 -0.32 -4.55
C ALA A 202 -5.46 -1.15 -3.26
N ALA A 203 -5.79 -2.42 -3.37
CA ALA A 203 -5.78 -3.33 -2.23
C ALA A 203 -4.36 -3.64 -1.76
N PRO A 204 -4.13 -3.89 -0.45
CA PRO A 204 -2.91 -4.50 0.05
C PRO A 204 -2.93 -5.99 -0.31
N THR A 205 -2.54 -6.31 -1.56
CA THR A 205 -2.84 -7.57 -2.24
C THR A 205 -2.27 -8.82 -1.57
N ALA A 206 -1.19 -8.70 -0.81
CA ALA A 206 -0.67 -9.81 0.02
C ALA A 206 -1.68 -10.27 1.07
N GLY A 207 -2.61 -9.41 1.47
CA GLY A 207 -3.69 -9.74 2.40
C GLY A 207 -4.88 -10.47 1.78
N LEU A 208 -4.98 -10.51 0.45
CA LEU A 208 -6.11 -11.15 -0.24
C LEU A 208 -6.17 -12.67 -0.05
N HIS A 209 -5.06 -13.28 0.34
CA HIS A 209 -4.98 -14.73 0.61
C HIS A 209 -5.54 -15.13 1.98
N PHE A 210 -5.62 -14.19 2.92
CA PHE A 210 -6.09 -14.49 4.26
C PHE A 210 -7.59 -14.76 4.28
N THR A 211 -7.96 -15.76 5.10
CA THR A 211 -9.32 -16.11 5.47
C THR A 211 -9.46 -16.05 6.99
N ASP A 212 -10.69 -16.06 7.49
CA ASP A 212 -10.95 -16.11 8.93
C ASP A 212 -10.35 -17.38 9.56
N GLU A 213 -10.33 -18.49 8.82
CA GLU A 213 -9.72 -19.75 9.27
C GLU A 213 -8.21 -19.60 9.48
N VAL A 214 -7.50 -18.97 8.55
CA VAL A 214 -6.05 -18.70 8.66
C VAL A 214 -5.79 -17.74 9.83
N MET A 215 -6.56 -16.66 9.96
CA MET A 215 -6.45 -15.71 11.07
C MET A 215 -6.67 -16.39 12.43
N ASN A 216 -7.71 -17.20 12.54
CA ASN A 216 -8.01 -17.98 13.76
C ASN A 216 -6.91 -18.99 14.08
N ALA A 217 -6.30 -19.61 13.08
CA ALA A 217 -5.19 -20.56 13.27
C ALA A 217 -3.92 -19.85 13.80
N LEU A 218 -3.61 -18.64 13.28
CA LEU A 218 -2.53 -17.80 13.79
C LEU A 218 -2.76 -17.43 15.26
N HIS A 219 -3.94 -16.99 15.62
CA HIS A 219 -4.29 -16.62 17.00
C HIS A 219 -4.19 -17.82 17.95
N ARG A 220 -4.66 -19.04 17.54
CA ARG A 220 -4.49 -20.26 18.33
C ARG A 220 -3.03 -20.63 18.58
N LYS A 221 -2.12 -20.24 17.67
CA LYS A 221 -0.68 -20.42 17.82
C LYS A 221 -0.01 -19.37 18.72
N GLY A 222 -0.79 -18.40 19.23
CA GLY A 222 -0.28 -17.29 20.06
C GLY A 222 0.32 -16.13 19.25
N VAL A 223 0.13 -16.13 17.92
CA VAL A 223 0.55 -15.00 17.08
C VAL A 223 -0.33 -13.80 17.39
N LYS A 224 0.31 -12.69 17.76
CA LYS A 224 -0.37 -11.40 17.94
C LYS A 224 -0.54 -10.73 16.59
N THR A 225 -1.70 -10.11 16.36
CA THR A 225 -1.96 -9.36 15.13
C THR A 225 -2.27 -7.92 15.45
N ASP A 226 -1.70 -7.01 14.68
CA ASP A 226 -1.92 -5.58 14.82
C ASP A 226 -2.04 -4.90 13.45
N GLU A 227 -2.46 -3.67 13.42
CA GLU A 227 -2.83 -3.01 12.18
C GLU A 227 -2.19 -1.63 12.03
N VAL A 228 -1.84 -1.33 10.79
CA VAL A 228 -1.48 0.00 10.32
C VAL A 228 -2.41 0.40 9.18
N THR A 229 -2.52 1.67 8.88
CA THR A 229 -3.20 2.17 7.69
C THR A 229 -2.20 2.85 6.78
N LEU A 230 -2.08 2.39 5.54
CA LEU A 230 -1.42 3.11 4.46
C LEU A 230 -2.40 3.14 3.29
N HIS A 231 -2.80 4.34 2.86
CA HIS A 231 -3.63 4.49 1.68
C HIS A 231 -2.78 4.41 0.43
N VAL A 232 -2.94 3.30 -0.30
CA VAL A 232 -2.17 3.03 -1.52
C VAL A 232 -2.68 3.93 -2.64
N GLY A 233 -1.80 4.78 -3.15
CA GLY A 233 -2.07 5.64 -4.30
C GLY A 233 -1.99 4.89 -5.64
N ALA A 234 -2.57 5.46 -6.71
CA ALA A 234 -2.51 4.90 -8.07
C ALA A 234 -1.09 4.82 -8.66
N GLY A 235 -0.11 5.45 -8.01
CA GLY A 235 1.29 5.38 -8.38
C GLY A 235 1.86 3.97 -8.39
N THR A 236 1.33 3.09 -7.53
CA THR A 236 1.70 1.68 -7.44
C THR A 236 1.48 0.92 -8.76
N PHE A 237 0.60 1.41 -9.63
CA PHE A 237 0.34 0.82 -10.94
C PHE A 237 1.24 1.37 -12.06
N LYS A 238 2.05 2.38 -11.80
CA LYS A 238 2.92 2.99 -12.81
C LYS A 238 4.27 2.25 -12.83
N PRO A 239 4.73 1.77 -14.00
CA PRO A 239 6.07 1.21 -14.12
C PRO A 239 7.13 2.29 -13.89
N VAL A 240 8.30 1.90 -13.42
CA VAL A 240 9.46 2.77 -13.34
C VAL A 240 9.89 3.13 -14.76
N LYS A 241 9.86 4.43 -15.09
CA LYS A 241 10.21 4.92 -16.45
C LYS A 241 11.69 5.34 -16.56
N SER A 242 12.34 5.60 -15.45
CA SER A 242 13.72 6.04 -15.41
C SER A 242 14.70 4.86 -15.52
N GLN A 243 15.79 5.01 -16.27
CA GLN A 243 16.83 3.99 -16.37
C GLN A 243 17.59 3.81 -15.04
N THR A 244 17.83 4.92 -14.34
CA THR A 244 18.47 4.92 -13.01
C THR A 244 17.42 5.14 -11.94
N ILE A 245 17.51 4.36 -10.87
CA ILE A 245 16.52 4.37 -9.77
C ILE A 245 16.51 5.73 -9.04
N CYS A 246 17.67 6.40 -8.95
CA CYS A 246 17.78 7.71 -8.31
C CYS A 246 16.94 8.83 -8.98
N LYS A 247 16.53 8.65 -10.25
CA LYS A 247 15.66 9.57 -10.99
C LYS A 247 14.18 9.21 -10.92
N HIS A 248 13.84 8.09 -10.28
CA HIS A 248 12.45 7.72 -10.06
C HIS A 248 11.88 8.52 -8.89
N GLU A 249 10.68 9.07 -9.06
CA GLU A 249 9.96 9.78 -8.02
C GLU A 249 8.88 8.87 -7.42
N MET A 250 8.99 8.62 -6.12
CA MET A 250 7.96 7.92 -5.37
C MET A 250 6.80 8.85 -5.05
N HIS A 251 5.59 8.32 -5.11
CA HIS A 251 4.41 9.03 -4.63
C HIS A 251 4.41 9.11 -3.10
N THR A 252 3.89 10.23 -2.59
CA THR A 252 3.59 10.36 -1.16
C THR A 252 2.37 9.50 -0.83
N GLU A 253 2.49 8.67 0.18
CA GLU A 253 1.41 7.84 0.69
C GLU A 253 1.12 8.22 2.15
N PHE A 254 -0.15 8.41 2.46
CA PHE A 254 -0.61 8.71 3.80
C PHE A 254 -0.52 7.47 4.69
N ILE A 255 0.05 7.63 5.87
CA ILE A 255 0.14 6.58 6.89
C ILE A 255 -0.53 7.03 8.20
N SER A 256 -1.21 6.09 8.84
CA SER A 256 -1.81 6.28 10.14
C SER A 256 -1.60 5.03 10.99
N VAL A 257 -0.93 5.19 12.13
CA VAL A 257 -0.56 4.08 13.01
C VAL A 257 -1.12 4.34 14.41
N PRO A 258 -1.96 3.44 14.96
CA PRO A 258 -2.47 3.57 16.31
C PRO A 258 -1.33 3.63 17.34
N ARG A 259 -1.50 4.44 18.40
CA ARG A 259 -0.54 4.50 19.52
C ARG A 259 -0.31 3.11 20.14
N GLN A 260 -1.36 2.29 20.23
CA GLN A 260 -1.27 0.94 20.77
C GLN A 260 -0.35 0.06 19.91
N THR A 261 -0.48 0.09 18.57
CA THR A 261 0.39 -0.66 17.65
C THR A 261 1.86 -0.24 17.83
N ILE A 262 2.13 1.06 18.03
CA ILE A 262 3.50 1.54 18.29
C ILE A 262 4.01 1.05 19.66
N ALA A 263 3.15 0.98 20.68
CA ALA A 263 3.49 0.42 21.98
C ALA A 263 3.77 -1.09 21.89
N ASP A 264 2.95 -1.84 21.14
CA ASP A 264 3.16 -3.27 20.93
C ASP A 264 4.46 -3.54 20.16
N LEU A 265 4.80 -2.73 19.16
CA LEU A 265 6.11 -2.77 18.48
C LEU A 265 7.27 -2.46 19.44
N TYR A 266 7.11 -1.46 20.30
CA TYR A 266 8.15 -1.08 21.29
C TYR A 266 8.43 -2.19 22.30
N GLU A 267 7.39 -2.86 22.77
CA GLU A 267 7.50 -3.94 23.77
C GLU A 267 7.85 -5.30 23.12
N ASN A 268 7.68 -5.43 21.81
CA ASN A 268 7.90 -6.69 21.11
C ASN A 268 9.35 -7.14 21.20
N THR A 269 9.54 -8.41 21.56
CA THR A 269 10.83 -9.11 21.60
C THR A 269 10.82 -10.38 20.74
N ASN A 270 9.71 -10.66 20.09
CA ASN A 270 9.51 -11.82 19.23
C ASN A 270 9.64 -11.41 17.75
N PRO A 271 9.69 -12.36 16.82
CA PRO A 271 9.75 -12.06 15.40
C PRO A 271 8.63 -11.12 14.95
N LEU A 272 8.98 -10.09 14.18
CA LEU A 272 8.05 -9.18 13.56
C LEU A 272 7.87 -9.53 12.09
N ILE A 273 6.64 -9.90 11.73
CA ILE A 273 6.28 -10.28 10.38
C ILE A 273 5.27 -9.28 9.84
N VAL A 274 5.51 -8.75 8.65
CA VAL A 274 4.59 -7.80 8.02
C VAL A 274 3.89 -8.44 6.83
N VAL A 275 2.64 -8.08 6.62
CA VAL A 275 1.84 -8.54 5.48
C VAL A 275 1.75 -7.42 4.44
N GLY A 276 2.43 -7.63 3.33
CA GLY A 276 2.54 -6.70 2.21
C GLY A 276 3.65 -5.67 2.35
N THR A 277 4.12 -5.22 1.20
CA THR A 277 5.16 -4.18 1.06
C THR A 277 4.71 -2.83 1.62
N THR A 278 3.40 -2.57 1.65
CA THR A 278 2.80 -1.37 2.27
C THR A 278 2.96 -1.36 3.78
N SER A 279 2.70 -2.50 4.46
CA SER A 279 2.94 -2.64 5.90
C SER A 279 4.44 -2.50 6.21
N MET A 280 5.31 -3.10 5.40
CA MET A 280 6.76 -2.96 5.56
C MET A 280 7.20 -1.50 5.47
N ARG A 281 6.78 -0.79 4.43
CA ARG A 281 7.12 0.63 4.26
C ARG A 281 6.60 1.49 5.40
N THR A 282 5.41 1.19 5.93
CA THR A 282 4.84 1.91 7.07
C THR A 282 5.66 1.67 8.33
N VAL A 283 5.94 0.42 8.67
CA VAL A 283 6.68 0.05 9.89
C VAL A 283 8.11 0.60 9.85
N GLU A 284 8.80 0.44 8.72
CA GLU A 284 10.16 0.99 8.56
C GLU A 284 10.18 2.52 8.57
N SER A 285 9.11 3.19 8.11
CA SER A 285 8.99 4.66 8.21
C SER A 285 8.93 5.16 9.65
N LEU A 286 8.44 4.36 10.59
CA LEU A 286 8.41 4.73 12.02
C LEU A 286 9.81 5.00 12.57
N TYR A 287 10.83 4.29 12.08
CA TYR A 287 12.20 4.54 12.48
C TYR A 287 12.63 5.99 12.18
N TYR A 288 12.41 6.44 10.95
CA TYR A 288 12.81 7.78 10.50
C TYR A 288 11.98 8.88 11.18
N ILE A 289 10.70 8.65 11.39
CA ILE A 289 9.84 9.57 12.16
C ILE A 289 10.36 9.70 13.61
N GLY A 290 10.61 8.58 14.28
CA GLY A 290 11.12 8.57 15.65
C GLY A 290 12.51 9.18 15.77
N ARG A 291 13.35 9.02 14.75
CA ARG A 291 14.66 9.67 14.67
C ARG A 291 14.51 11.21 14.54
N LYS A 292 13.62 11.70 13.70
CA LYS A 292 13.33 13.15 13.60
C LYS A 292 12.90 13.72 14.94
N LEU A 293 12.05 13.01 15.68
CA LEU A 293 11.59 13.41 17.01
C LEU A 293 12.70 13.45 18.05
N GLN A 294 13.82 12.74 17.86
CA GLN A 294 15.00 12.84 18.72
C GLN A 294 15.63 14.24 18.65
N PHE A 295 15.66 14.83 17.46
CA PHE A 295 16.32 16.12 17.22
C PHE A 295 15.34 17.32 17.22
N ASN A 296 14.08 17.07 16.87
CA ASN A 296 13.00 18.06 16.91
C ASN A 296 11.75 17.42 17.59
N PRO A 297 11.57 17.60 18.90
CA PRO A 297 10.46 16.97 19.62
C PRO A 297 9.07 17.52 19.29
N ASP A 298 8.98 18.68 18.67
CA ASP A 298 7.71 19.34 18.29
C ASP A 298 7.75 19.80 16.82
N PRO A 299 7.80 18.84 15.87
CA PRO A 299 7.92 19.15 14.44
C PRO A 299 6.62 19.71 13.88
N GLN A 300 6.74 20.53 12.84
CA GLN A 300 5.60 20.95 12.03
C GLN A 300 5.08 19.76 11.18
N PRO A 301 3.80 19.75 10.79
CA PRO A 301 3.21 18.62 10.05
C PRO A 301 4.00 18.18 8.80
N HIS A 302 4.62 19.12 8.07
CA HIS A 302 5.41 18.80 6.89
C HIS A 302 6.77 18.15 7.20
N GLU A 303 7.28 18.30 8.43
CA GLU A 303 8.54 17.70 8.87
C GLU A 303 8.38 16.21 9.24
N PHE A 304 7.14 15.75 9.43
CA PHE A 304 6.84 14.33 9.65
C PHE A 304 6.95 13.47 8.40
N ILE A 305 7.00 14.05 7.20
CA ILE A 305 7.08 13.28 5.96
C ILE A 305 8.43 12.57 5.90
N VAL A 306 8.41 11.24 5.72
CA VAL A 306 9.62 10.46 5.42
C VAL A 306 9.93 10.63 3.94
N SER A 307 11.01 11.32 3.62
CA SER A 307 11.41 11.55 2.23
C SER A 307 11.95 10.29 1.57
N GLN A 308 11.90 10.26 0.24
CA GLN A 308 12.23 9.07 -0.55
C GLN A 308 13.62 8.52 -0.26
N TRP A 309 14.61 9.39 -0.16
CA TRP A 309 16.02 9.02 -0.03
C TRP A 309 16.59 9.20 1.38
N GLU A 310 15.77 9.60 2.32
CA GLU A 310 16.15 9.80 3.71
C GLU A 310 16.91 8.62 4.34
N PRO A 311 16.58 7.34 4.03
CA PRO A 311 17.32 6.20 4.55
C PRO A 311 18.79 6.14 4.14
N TYR A 312 19.17 6.85 3.10
CA TYR A 312 20.49 6.73 2.45
C TYR A 312 21.34 8.00 2.56
N GLU A 313 20.91 8.94 3.41
CA GLU A 313 21.64 10.17 3.69
C GLU A 313 22.74 9.89 4.72
N GLU A 314 24.01 10.17 4.37
CA GLU A 314 25.19 9.88 5.19
C GLU A 314 25.27 10.71 6.51
N GLU A 315 24.58 11.86 6.57
CA GLU A 315 24.60 12.79 7.71
C GLU A 315 23.69 12.34 8.88
N ASN A 316 23.03 11.22 8.72
CA ASN A 316 22.05 10.75 9.69
C ASN A 316 22.70 9.85 10.76
N GLU A 317 23.03 10.41 11.93
CA GLU A 317 23.31 9.58 13.09
C GLU A 317 22.14 8.63 13.38
N GLY A 318 22.43 7.32 13.39
CA GLY A 318 21.45 6.30 13.73
C GLY A 318 21.13 6.32 15.23
N ILE A 319 19.90 5.96 15.57
CA ILE A 319 19.47 5.73 16.95
C ILE A 319 19.00 4.27 17.09
N PRO A 320 18.99 3.71 18.31
CA PRO A 320 18.41 2.38 18.49
C PRO A 320 16.94 2.34 18.02
N PRO A 321 16.48 1.30 17.29
CA PRO A 321 15.10 1.22 16.82
C PRO A 321 14.05 1.39 17.93
N LYS A 322 14.29 0.80 19.10
CA LYS A 322 13.42 1.01 20.28
C LYS A 322 13.36 2.48 20.73
N GLN A 323 14.46 3.22 20.61
CA GLN A 323 14.46 4.64 20.95
C GLN A 323 13.60 5.44 19.98
N ALA A 324 13.60 5.08 18.68
CA ALA A 324 12.73 5.72 17.70
C ALA A 324 11.24 5.53 18.06
N LEU A 325 10.81 4.30 18.39
CA LEU A 325 9.44 4.03 18.83
C LEU A 325 9.10 4.77 20.13
N LYS A 326 10.03 4.83 21.09
CA LYS A 326 9.83 5.57 22.34
C LYS A 326 9.60 7.06 22.09
N ASN A 327 10.38 7.67 21.20
CA ASN A 327 10.24 9.08 20.85
C ASN A 327 8.84 9.36 20.24
N ILE A 328 8.31 8.44 19.42
CA ILE A 328 6.96 8.57 18.87
C ILE A 328 5.91 8.45 19.97
N LEU A 329 6.04 7.49 20.90
CA LEU A 329 5.12 7.34 22.02
C LEU A 329 5.11 8.59 22.90
N ASP A 330 6.28 9.13 23.24
CA ASP A 330 6.40 10.34 24.03
C ASP A 330 5.80 11.57 23.34
N TYR A 331 5.96 11.67 22.01
CA TYR A 331 5.31 12.69 21.21
C TYR A 331 3.78 12.56 21.28
N LEU A 332 3.24 11.37 21.02
CA LEU A 332 1.80 11.12 21.05
C LEU A 332 1.19 11.42 22.43
N ASP A 333 1.90 11.06 23.51
CA ASP A 333 1.46 11.34 24.88
C ASP A 333 1.42 12.85 25.18
N ARG A 334 2.42 13.61 24.73
CA ARG A 334 2.40 15.08 24.85
C ARG A 334 1.26 15.71 24.06
N GLN A 335 0.99 15.21 22.85
CA GLN A 335 -0.08 15.71 22.01
C GLN A 335 -1.48 15.16 22.37
N GLN A 336 -1.56 14.26 23.38
CA GLN A 336 -2.78 13.52 23.74
C GLN A 336 -3.44 12.83 22.52
N ALA A 337 -2.61 12.37 21.58
CA ALA A 337 -3.04 11.74 20.33
C ALA A 337 -3.04 10.22 20.48
N ASN A 338 -4.10 9.58 19.98
CA ASN A 338 -4.26 8.12 20.01
C ASN A 338 -3.70 7.42 18.76
N ARG A 339 -3.18 8.18 17.81
CA ARG A 339 -2.53 7.67 16.59
C ARG A 339 -1.53 8.67 16.02
N LEU A 340 -0.50 8.13 15.39
CA LEU A 340 0.43 8.87 14.56
C LEU A 340 -0.19 9.05 13.16
N ILE A 341 -0.23 10.28 12.69
CA ILE A 341 -0.59 10.61 11.30
C ILE A 341 0.64 11.20 10.63
N SER A 342 1.02 10.65 9.48
CA SER A 342 2.18 11.08 8.73
C SER A 342 2.04 10.72 7.24
N SER A 343 3.10 10.92 6.48
CA SER A 343 3.20 10.47 5.10
C SER A 343 4.58 9.89 4.82
N THR A 344 4.65 8.98 3.87
CA THR A 344 5.91 8.37 3.45
C THR A 344 6.06 8.36 1.94
N GLN A 345 7.28 8.65 1.50
CA GLN A 345 7.76 8.42 0.14
C GLN A 345 8.87 7.36 0.13
N ILE A 346 9.12 6.71 1.27
CA ILE A 346 10.25 5.83 1.45
C ILE A 346 10.39 4.85 0.28
N ILE A 347 11.57 4.80 -0.32
CA ILE A 347 11.97 3.76 -1.26
C ILE A 347 12.92 2.79 -0.55
N ILE A 348 12.66 1.50 -0.68
CA ILE A 348 13.52 0.45 -0.12
C ILE A 348 14.21 -0.24 -1.29
N VAL A 349 15.54 -0.11 -1.35
CA VAL A 349 16.38 -0.66 -2.43
C VAL A 349 17.56 -1.44 -1.82
N PRO A 350 18.25 -2.30 -2.55
CA PRO A 350 19.44 -2.99 -2.06
C PRO A 350 20.43 -2.03 -1.40
N GLY A 351 20.90 -2.42 -0.21
CA GLY A 351 21.69 -1.57 0.68
C GLY A 351 20.88 -0.87 1.78
N TYR A 352 19.55 -1.07 1.82
CA TYR A 352 18.72 -0.66 2.95
C TYR A 352 18.98 -1.51 4.19
N THR A 353 19.08 -0.87 5.35
CA THR A 353 19.15 -1.56 6.64
C THR A 353 17.76 -1.63 7.26
N PHE A 354 17.21 -2.82 7.40
CA PHE A 354 15.92 -3.02 8.06
C PHE A 354 16.06 -2.83 9.57
N HIS A 355 15.12 -2.11 10.17
CA HIS A 355 15.18 -1.75 11.58
C HIS A 355 14.27 -2.61 12.46
N PHE A 356 13.18 -3.12 11.89
CA PHE A 356 12.15 -3.82 12.66
C PHE A 356 11.77 -5.17 12.10
N VAL A 357 11.72 -5.32 10.76
CA VAL A 357 11.03 -6.44 10.12
C VAL A 357 11.94 -7.65 9.96
N ASP A 358 11.51 -8.81 10.49
CA ASP A 358 12.18 -10.11 10.37
C ASP A 358 11.60 -10.97 9.24
N GLY A 359 10.29 -10.83 8.94
CA GLY A 359 9.59 -11.61 7.94
C GLY A 359 8.58 -10.82 7.13
N LEU A 360 8.38 -11.22 5.89
CA LEU A 360 7.48 -10.58 4.94
C LEU A 360 6.59 -11.63 4.26
N VAL A 361 5.27 -11.47 4.38
CA VAL A 361 4.28 -12.16 3.53
C VAL A 361 3.96 -11.24 2.36
N THR A 362 4.17 -11.70 1.12
CA THR A 362 3.95 -10.85 -0.06
C THR A 362 3.61 -11.65 -1.32
N ASN A 363 3.06 -10.98 -2.35
CA ASN A 363 2.90 -11.54 -3.69
C ASN A 363 4.21 -11.47 -4.49
N PHE A 364 4.22 -12.10 -5.67
CA PHE A 364 5.25 -11.88 -6.68
C PHE A 364 4.97 -10.59 -7.45
N HIS A 365 6.00 -9.77 -7.63
CA HIS A 365 5.92 -8.42 -8.20
C HIS A 365 6.36 -8.37 -9.66
N GLN A 366 5.94 -7.34 -10.38
CA GLN A 366 6.36 -7.10 -11.76
C GLN A 366 7.88 -6.92 -11.88
N PRO A 367 8.48 -7.35 -13.00
CA PRO A 367 9.85 -6.98 -13.33
C PRO A 367 9.98 -5.46 -13.41
N GLN A 368 11.17 -4.97 -13.13
CA GLN A 368 11.52 -3.55 -13.19
C GLN A 368 10.59 -2.65 -12.34
N SER A 369 10.14 -3.15 -11.17
CA SER A 369 9.28 -2.41 -10.24
C SER A 369 10.00 -2.06 -8.94
N THR A 370 9.55 -0.98 -8.29
CA THR A 370 10.04 -0.60 -6.95
C THR A 370 9.75 -1.67 -5.90
N LEU A 371 8.71 -2.47 -6.10
CA LEU A 371 8.36 -3.57 -5.20
C LEU A 371 9.36 -4.73 -5.31
N LEU A 372 9.85 -5.02 -6.52
CA LEU A 372 10.92 -6.01 -6.70
C LEU A 372 12.24 -5.53 -6.10
N LEU A 373 12.52 -4.22 -6.14
CA LEU A 373 13.67 -3.64 -5.45
C LEU A 373 13.60 -3.87 -3.93
N LEU A 374 12.42 -3.70 -3.33
CA LEU A 374 12.20 -3.96 -1.90
C LEU A 374 12.46 -5.43 -1.57
N ILE A 375 11.96 -6.36 -2.40
CA ILE A 375 12.26 -7.79 -2.22
C ILE A 375 13.75 -8.05 -2.29
N ALA A 376 14.42 -7.50 -3.31
CA ALA A 376 15.87 -7.66 -3.47
C ALA A 376 16.68 -7.02 -2.32
N ALA A 377 16.17 -5.94 -1.72
CA ALA A 377 16.76 -5.39 -0.50
C ALA A 377 16.59 -6.33 0.69
N PHE A 378 15.43 -7.00 0.80
CA PHE A 378 15.08 -7.83 1.95
C PHE A 378 15.78 -9.19 1.95
N VAL A 379 15.84 -9.88 0.80
CA VAL A 379 16.44 -11.23 0.70
C VAL A 379 17.81 -11.24 -0.01
N GLY A 380 18.34 -10.07 -0.33
CA GLY A 380 19.61 -9.97 -1.06
C GLY A 380 19.50 -10.55 -2.47
N ASN A 381 20.60 -11.12 -2.97
CA ASN A 381 20.68 -11.70 -4.31
C ASN A 381 19.79 -12.91 -4.54
N ASP A 382 19.31 -13.55 -3.47
CA ASP A 382 18.44 -14.73 -3.55
C ASP A 382 17.07 -14.44 -4.16
N TRP A 383 16.69 -13.16 -4.32
CA TRP A 383 15.48 -12.83 -5.05
C TRP A 383 15.42 -13.48 -6.44
N ARG A 384 16.59 -13.65 -7.12
CA ARG A 384 16.66 -14.30 -8.44
C ARG A 384 16.31 -15.78 -8.36
N ASN A 385 16.84 -16.47 -7.35
CA ASN A 385 16.55 -17.88 -7.11
C ASN A 385 15.09 -18.09 -6.73
N ILE A 386 14.52 -17.22 -5.89
CA ILE A 386 13.11 -17.22 -5.47
C ILE A 386 12.19 -17.06 -6.68
N TYR A 387 12.45 -16.08 -7.54
CA TYR A 387 11.61 -15.83 -8.73
C TYR A 387 11.78 -16.91 -9.80
N ALA A 388 13.02 -17.43 -10.00
CA ALA A 388 13.27 -18.57 -10.88
C ALA A 388 12.53 -19.83 -10.40
N TYR A 389 12.56 -20.11 -9.09
CA TYR A 389 11.78 -21.19 -8.51
C TYR A 389 10.28 -21.01 -8.76
N ALA A 390 9.74 -19.84 -8.49
CA ALA A 390 8.31 -19.57 -8.70
C ALA A 390 7.90 -19.76 -10.17
N LEU A 391 8.71 -19.29 -11.13
CA LEU A 391 8.44 -19.44 -12.57
C LEU A 391 8.44 -20.90 -13.02
N THR A 392 9.34 -21.72 -12.48
CA THR A 392 9.51 -23.14 -12.86
C THR A 392 8.57 -24.09 -12.14
N HIS A 393 7.95 -23.66 -11.01
CA HIS A 393 7.03 -24.47 -10.20
C HIS A 393 5.57 -24.00 -10.31
N ASP A 394 5.22 -23.37 -11.45
CA ASP A 394 3.85 -22.99 -11.77
C ASP A 394 3.17 -22.10 -10.74
N PHE A 395 3.92 -21.17 -10.13
CA PHE A 395 3.32 -20.09 -9.36
C PHE A 395 2.68 -19.07 -10.28
N ARG A 396 1.59 -18.50 -9.81
CA ARG A 396 0.88 -17.39 -10.47
C ARG A 396 1.37 -16.07 -9.86
N PHE A 397 1.36 -15.01 -10.64
CA PHE A 397 1.99 -13.75 -10.30
C PHE A 397 0.96 -12.63 -10.09
N LEU A 398 1.40 -11.58 -9.40
CA LEU A 398 0.73 -10.32 -9.13
C LEU A 398 -0.48 -10.47 -8.17
N SER A 399 -1.43 -9.52 -8.21
CA SER A 399 -2.46 -9.31 -7.18
C SER A 399 -3.27 -10.54 -6.80
N TYR A 400 -3.74 -11.30 -7.78
CA TYR A 400 -4.53 -12.52 -7.58
C TYR A 400 -3.68 -13.80 -7.72
N GLY A 401 -2.37 -13.62 -7.81
CA GLY A 401 -1.40 -14.72 -7.92
C GLY A 401 -1.24 -15.51 -6.64
N ASP A 402 -0.08 -16.08 -6.48
CA ASP A 402 0.31 -16.85 -5.30
C ASP A 402 1.16 -15.97 -4.35
N SER A 403 1.41 -16.48 -3.15
CA SER A 403 2.09 -15.73 -2.09
C SER A 403 3.48 -16.29 -1.80
N SER A 404 4.27 -15.51 -1.09
CA SER A 404 5.54 -15.94 -0.49
C SER A 404 5.64 -15.48 0.96
N LEU A 405 6.25 -16.29 1.80
CA LEU A 405 6.75 -15.95 3.14
C LEU A 405 8.27 -15.92 3.07
N LEU A 406 8.82 -14.74 3.22
CA LEU A 406 10.25 -14.48 3.13
C LEU A 406 10.77 -14.07 4.51
N PHE A 407 11.82 -14.72 4.98
CA PHE A 407 12.55 -14.28 6.15
C PHE A 407 13.84 -13.58 5.75
N SER A 408 14.26 -12.60 6.53
CA SER A 408 15.55 -11.93 6.37
C SER A 408 16.68 -13.00 6.42
N PRO A 409 17.77 -12.85 5.66
CA PRO A 409 18.89 -13.80 5.67
C PRO A 409 19.51 -13.99 7.05
N ASP A 410 19.45 -12.97 7.91
CA ASP A 410 19.97 -12.99 9.28
C ASP A 410 19.00 -13.67 10.27
N PHE A 411 17.77 -13.95 9.84
CA PHE A 411 16.76 -14.57 10.68
C PHE A 411 16.99 -16.07 10.84
N ASN A 412 17.16 -16.52 12.07
CA ASN A 412 17.40 -17.94 12.39
C ASN A 412 16.13 -18.59 12.96
N LEU A 413 15.39 -19.33 12.13
CA LEU A 413 14.19 -20.09 12.52
C LEU A 413 14.42 -21.09 13.66
N LYS A 414 15.67 -21.48 13.97
CA LYS A 414 16.00 -22.47 15.00
C LYS A 414 16.05 -21.89 16.42
N LYS A 415 15.81 -20.58 16.60
CA LYS A 415 15.81 -19.89 17.89
C LYS A 415 14.41 -19.48 18.39
N GLY A 416 13.35 -19.84 17.68
CA GLY A 416 11.95 -19.57 18.06
C GLY A 416 11.26 -20.77 18.68
#